data_b84182c5c86a73cd5cb9a32875ed0636
#
_entry.id   b84182c5c86a73cd5cb9a32875ed0636
#
_cell.length_a   1.000
_cell.length_b   1.000
_cell.length_c   1.000
_cell.angle_alpha   90.00
_cell.angle_beta   90.00
_cell.angle_gamma   90.00
#
_symmetry.space_group_name_H-M   'P 1'
#
loop_
_entity.id
_entity.type
_entity.pdbx_description
1 polymer ?
#
loop_
_entity_poly.entity_id
_entity_poly.type
_entity_poly.pdbx_seq_one_letter_code
_entity_poly.pdbx_strand_id
1 'polypeptide(L)' 'MKKTIGIIGGMGPMATCDLMKKIFEVSDADCDQNYVHVCVDCNTNIPDRTKAILEKGEDPIPEMVKSAVSLQNMGADL' A
#
# COMPACT_ATOMS: atom_id res chain seq x y z
N MET A 1 4.95 -21.03 -6.17
CA MET A 1 4.08 -19.98 -6.71
C MET A 1 4.41 -18.63 -6.07
N LYS A 2 4.57 -17.63 -6.91
CA LYS A 2 4.91 -16.28 -6.43
C LYS A 2 3.71 -15.66 -5.73
N LYS A 3 3.91 -15.14 -4.52
CA LYS A 3 2.87 -14.40 -3.81
C LYS A 3 2.85 -12.94 -4.22
N THR A 4 1.70 -12.32 -4.12
CA THR A 4 1.50 -10.91 -4.45
C THR A 4 1.33 -10.10 -3.18
N ILE A 5 2.14 -9.05 -3.04
CA ILE A 5 2.07 -8.13 -1.92
C ILE A 5 1.12 -7.00 -2.27
N GLY A 6 0.17 -6.69 -1.37
CA GLY A 6 -0.67 -5.52 -1.48
C GLY A 6 -0.19 -4.42 -0.56
N ILE A 7 -0.13 -3.20 -1.07
CA ILE A 7 0.26 -2.03 -0.29
C ILE A 7 -0.89 -1.04 -0.24
N ILE A 8 -1.34 -0.74 0.98
CA ILE A 8 -2.26 0.36 1.21
C ILE A 8 -1.41 1.61 1.40
N GLY A 9 -1.40 2.47 0.39
CA GLY A 9 -0.60 3.68 0.38
C GLY A 9 -1.45 4.94 0.41
N GLY A 10 -0.78 6.10 0.29
CA GLY A 10 -1.45 7.40 0.22
C GLY A 10 -1.34 8.23 1.48
N MET A 11 -0.70 7.71 2.52
CA MET A 11 -0.47 8.41 3.80
C MET A 11 1.03 8.54 4.13
N GLY A 12 1.87 9.26 3.39
CA GLY A 12 1.56 9.99 2.18
C GLY A 12 2.05 9.28 0.93
N PRO A 13 1.72 9.81 -0.24
CA PRO A 13 2.04 9.18 -1.52
C PRO A 13 3.53 9.05 -1.81
N MET A 14 4.33 10.01 -1.41
CA MET A 14 5.78 9.93 -1.64
C MET A 14 6.43 8.83 -0.79
N ALA A 15 5.96 8.63 0.44
CA ALA A 15 6.42 7.53 1.28
C ALA A 15 6.04 6.18 0.67
N THR A 16 4.89 6.09 0.01
CA THR A 16 4.46 4.89 -0.71
C THR A 16 5.42 4.57 -1.85
N CYS A 17 5.82 5.57 -2.63
CA CYS A 17 6.80 5.39 -3.70
C CYS A 17 8.14 4.91 -3.15
N ASP A 18 8.60 5.48 -2.04
CA ASP A 18 9.85 5.10 -1.40
C ASP A 18 9.81 3.64 -0.90
N LEU A 19 8.67 3.23 -0.34
CA LEU A 19 8.48 1.85 0.10
C LEU A 19 8.58 0.87 -1.07
N MET A 20 7.95 1.19 -2.21
CA MET A 20 8.03 0.36 -3.41
C MET A 20 9.47 0.21 -3.88
N LYS A 21 10.20 1.33 -3.93
CA LYS A 21 11.61 1.32 -4.32
C LYS A 21 12.42 0.40 -3.42
N LYS A 22 12.22 0.50 -2.10
CA LYS A 22 12.94 -0.31 -1.12
C LYS A 22 12.61 -1.80 -1.24
N ILE A 23 11.35 -2.13 -1.52
CA ILE A 23 10.93 -3.51 -1.73
C ILE A 23 11.71 -4.13 -2.89
N PHE A 24 11.84 -3.42 -3.99
CA PHE A 24 12.54 -3.93 -5.16
C PHE A 24 14.06 -3.97 -4.94
N GLU A 25 14.62 -3.00 -4.22
CA GLU A 25 16.04 -3.01 -3.86
C GLU A 25 16.39 -4.22 -3.00
N VAL A 26 15.54 -4.54 -2.02
CA VAL A 26 15.74 -5.70 -1.13
C VAL A 26 15.55 -7.01 -1.88
N SER A 27 14.65 -7.05 -2.85
CA SER A 27 14.39 -8.24 -3.65
C SER A 27 15.57 -8.63 -4.53
N ASP A 28 16.32 -7.65 -5.03
CA ASP A 28 17.58 -7.81 -5.77
C ASP A 28 17.55 -9.00 -6.74
N ALA A 29 16.62 -8.98 -7.68
CA ALA A 29 16.42 -10.08 -8.61
C ALA A 29 17.30 -9.95 -9.85
N ASP A 30 17.67 -11.11 -10.47
CA ASP A 30 18.53 -11.15 -11.66
C ASP A 30 17.80 -10.67 -12.92
N CYS A 31 16.48 -10.80 -12.93
CA CYS A 31 15.65 -10.41 -14.08
C CYS A 31 14.29 -9.94 -13.58
N ASP A 32 13.55 -9.25 -14.44
CA ASP A 32 12.26 -8.66 -14.08
C ASP A 32 11.28 -9.68 -13.52
N GLN A 33 11.23 -10.88 -14.07
CA GLN A 33 10.28 -11.90 -13.70
C GLN A 33 10.52 -12.51 -12.33
N ASN A 34 11.70 -12.30 -11.76
CA ASN A 34 12.04 -12.80 -10.42
C ASN A 34 11.76 -11.80 -9.29
N TYR A 35 11.38 -10.57 -9.63
CA TYR A 35 10.93 -9.60 -8.62
C TYR A 35 9.59 -10.01 -8.05
N VAL A 36 9.32 -9.59 -6.81
CA VAL A 36 8.02 -9.81 -6.18
C VAL A 36 6.92 -9.05 -6.94
N HIS A 37 5.76 -9.68 -7.06
CA HIS A 37 4.59 -9.01 -7.65
C HIS A 37 3.96 -8.10 -6.61
N VAL A 38 3.75 -6.82 -6.95
CA VAL A 38 3.23 -5.82 -6.02
C VAL A 38 1.99 -5.14 -6.63
N CYS A 39 0.93 -5.07 -5.83
CA CYS A 39 -0.26 -4.28 -6.13
C CYS A 39 -0.30 -3.11 -5.14
N VAL A 40 -0.59 -1.92 -5.61
CA VAL A 40 -0.62 -0.73 -4.75
C VAL A 40 -1.94 0.01 -4.96
N ASP A 41 -2.58 0.35 -3.86
CA ASP A 41 -3.63 1.36 -3.87
C ASP A 41 -3.10 2.58 -3.12
N CYS A 42 -2.62 3.57 -3.87
CA CYS A 42 -2.15 4.84 -3.29
C CYS A 42 -3.38 5.72 -3.06
N ASN A 43 -4.09 5.46 -1.98
CA ASN A 43 -5.38 6.08 -1.68
C ASN A 43 -5.21 7.38 -0.89
N THR A 44 -5.16 8.49 -1.62
CA THR A 44 -5.02 9.81 -1.02
C THR A 44 -6.34 10.33 -0.41
N ASN A 45 -7.43 9.56 -0.53
CA ASN A 45 -8.70 9.89 0.12
C ASN A 45 -8.73 9.45 1.59
N ILE A 46 -7.73 8.70 2.04
CA ILE A 46 -7.64 8.29 3.46
C ILE A 46 -7.45 9.54 4.32
N PRO A 47 -8.33 9.80 5.30
CA PRO A 47 -8.18 10.96 6.18
C PRO A 47 -6.88 10.93 6.98
N ASP A 48 -6.38 12.10 7.33
CA ASP A 48 -5.15 12.25 8.11
C ASP A 48 -5.28 11.60 9.49
N ARG A 49 -4.41 10.63 9.78
CA ARG A 49 -4.42 9.92 11.06
C ARG A 49 -4.16 10.83 12.24
N THR A 50 -3.26 11.78 12.07
CA THR A 50 -2.92 12.73 13.14
C THR A 50 -4.13 13.60 13.47
N LYS A 51 -4.83 14.11 12.47
CA LYS A 51 -6.06 14.88 12.69
C LYS A 51 -7.14 14.05 13.35
N ALA A 52 -7.28 12.78 12.94
CA ALA A 52 -8.28 11.89 13.54
C ALA A 52 -8.05 11.71 15.04
N ILE A 53 -6.80 11.60 15.45
CA ILE A 53 -6.43 11.38 16.86
C ILE A 53 -6.46 12.68 17.66
N LEU A 54 -5.83 13.75 17.16
CA LEU A 54 -5.61 14.99 17.92
C LEU A 54 -6.74 16.00 17.79
N GLU A 55 -7.41 16.06 16.65
CA GLU A 55 -8.42 17.08 16.36
C GLU A 55 -9.81 16.51 16.13
N LYS A 56 -10.00 15.24 16.46
CA LYS A 56 -11.28 14.52 16.25
C LYS A 56 -11.76 14.63 14.79
N GLY A 57 -10.81 14.51 13.84
CA GLY A 57 -11.11 14.49 12.43
C GLY A 57 -11.78 13.19 11.99
N GLU A 58 -11.95 13.02 10.69
CA GLU A 58 -12.53 11.82 10.12
C GLU A 58 -11.72 10.58 10.42
N ASP A 59 -12.43 9.46 10.67
CA ASP A 59 -11.79 8.18 10.91
C ASP A 59 -11.19 7.63 9.61
N PRO A 60 -9.90 7.33 9.55
CA PRO A 60 -9.27 6.78 8.35
C PRO A 60 -9.64 5.31 8.06
N ILE A 61 -10.16 4.58 9.03
CA ILE A 61 -10.39 3.13 8.91
C ILE A 61 -11.29 2.75 7.73
N PRO A 62 -12.46 3.40 7.51
CA PRO A 62 -13.33 2.99 6.40
C PRO A 62 -12.64 3.06 5.03
N GLU A 63 -11.84 4.09 4.76
CA GLU A 63 -11.11 4.21 3.50
C GLU A 63 -9.97 3.19 3.41
N MET A 64 -9.30 2.90 4.51
CA MET A 64 -8.27 1.86 4.54
C MET A 64 -8.87 0.49 4.23
N VAL A 65 -10.06 0.21 4.75
CA VAL A 65 -10.75 -1.06 4.47
C VAL A 65 -11.11 -1.16 2.99
N LYS A 66 -11.57 -0.07 2.37
CA LYS A 66 -11.83 -0.04 0.93
C LYS A 66 -10.59 -0.39 0.13
N SER A 67 -9.44 0.18 0.49
CA SER A 67 -8.16 -0.11 -0.16
C SER A 67 -7.79 -1.59 0.00
N ALA A 68 -7.97 -2.14 1.20
CA ALA A 68 -7.68 -3.55 1.47
C ALA A 68 -8.54 -4.47 0.61
N VAL A 69 -9.84 -4.18 0.49
CA VAL A 69 -10.75 -4.97 -0.34
C VAL A 69 -10.38 -4.88 -1.81
N SER A 70 -10.04 -3.67 -2.30
CA SER A 70 -9.60 -3.48 -3.67
C SER A 70 -8.35 -4.30 -3.99
N LEU A 71 -7.37 -4.29 -3.09
CA LEU A 71 -6.13 -5.06 -3.25
C LEU A 71 -6.40 -6.56 -3.22
N GLN A 72 -7.30 -7.01 -2.36
CA GLN A 72 -7.71 -8.41 -2.30
C GLN A 72 -8.32 -8.83 -3.64
N ASN A 73 -9.18 -7.98 -4.22
CA ASN A 73 -9.82 -8.23 -5.52
C ASN A 73 -8.81 -8.23 -6.66
N MET A 74 -7.69 -7.55 -6.51
CA MET A 74 -6.58 -7.56 -7.47
C MET A 74 -5.70 -8.80 -7.33
N GLY A 75 -5.90 -9.61 -6.30
CA GLY A 75 -5.17 -10.84 -6.09
C GLY A 75 -4.04 -10.75 -5.07
N ALA A 76 -4.01 -9.71 -4.22
CA ALA A 76 -3.00 -9.61 -3.17
C ALA A 76 -3.19 -10.74 -2.15
N ASP A 77 -2.08 -11.36 -1.76
CA ASP A 77 -2.02 -12.45 -0.78
C ASP A 77 -1.61 -11.96 0.61
N LEU A 78 -0.86 -10.87 0.62
CA LEU A 78 -0.24 -10.34 1.84
C LEU A 78 -0.53 -8.85 2.00
#